data_2b6da7fe6929fd2b6bfc36b38bdf2a6e
#
_entry.id   2b6da7fe6929fd2b6bfc36b38bdf2a6e
#
_cell.length_a   1.000
_cell.length_b   1.000
_cell.length_c   1.000
_cell.angle_alpha   90.00
_cell.angle_beta   90.00
_cell.angle_gamma   90.00
#
_symmetry.space_group_name_H-M   'P 1'
#
loop_
_entity.id
_entity.type
_entity.pdbx_description
1 polymer ?
#
loop_
_entity_poly.entity_id
_entity_poly.type
_entity_poly.pdbx_seq_one_letter_code
_entity_poly.pdbx_strand_id
1 'polypeptide(L)'
;GKIPFTESEEKFASNIKEKLNLPFIHSRGFGSNEDKSKWPKYSSLGSTLKEAVRLGKVEILSDHVVDKLMLNKNREFAESVVVVNKSNGERVELKSKLIILCSSTIQTIRILLSSEESNNTNGLIDPSQALGRNLMDHVSTCRFFTVPIDKKLKNYSNRNNKNLLTGAGSFFIPIGRGQSSENNFIGGYGIWGGI
;
A
#
# COMPACT_ATOMS: atom_id res chain seq x y z
N GLY A 1 8.67 -2.96 10.77
CA GLY A 1 9.37 -4.12 11.33
C GLY A 1 8.67 -5.42 10.93
N LYS A 2 9.35 -6.52 11.09
CA LYS A 2 8.74 -7.85 10.90
C LYS A 2 7.81 -8.13 12.07
N ILE A 3 6.62 -8.70 11.81
CA ILE A 3 5.78 -9.23 12.86
C ILE A 3 6.34 -10.62 13.23
N PRO A 4 6.59 -10.91 14.51
CA PRO A 4 7.02 -12.24 14.89
C PRO A 4 5.90 -13.26 14.61
N PHE A 5 6.29 -14.44 14.20
CA PHE A 5 5.34 -15.53 14.04
C PHE A 5 4.83 -16.03 15.39
N THR A 6 3.60 -16.48 15.40
CA THR A 6 3.07 -17.30 16.50
C THR A 6 3.69 -18.70 16.44
N GLU A 7 3.62 -19.46 17.53
CA GLU A 7 4.10 -20.85 17.56
C GLU A 7 3.45 -21.72 16.47
N SER A 8 2.18 -21.47 16.18
CA SER A 8 1.44 -22.17 15.11
C SER A 8 1.95 -21.79 13.72
N GLU A 9 2.24 -20.52 13.53
CA GLU A 9 2.80 -20.03 12.27
C GLU A 9 4.22 -20.56 12.05
N GLU A 10 5.04 -20.66 13.08
CA GLU A 10 6.37 -21.28 13.00
C GLU A 10 6.29 -22.76 12.61
N LYS A 11 5.38 -23.51 13.24
CA LYS A 11 5.13 -24.90 12.89
C LYS A 11 4.60 -25.05 11.46
N PHE A 12 3.72 -24.15 11.05
CA PHE A 12 3.22 -24.11 9.68
C PHE A 12 4.33 -23.78 8.69
N ALA A 13 5.17 -22.80 8.98
CA ALA A 13 6.32 -22.43 8.18
C ALA A 13 7.29 -23.59 7.94
N SER A 14 7.61 -24.36 9.03
CA SER A 14 8.44 -25.57 8.93
C SER A 14 7.82 -26.60 7.99
N ASN A 15 6.52 -26.86 8.14
CA ASN A 15 5.82 -27.81 7.27
C ASN A 15 5.81 -27.38 5.80
N ILE A 16 5.60 -26.10 5.52
CA ILE A 16 5.62 -25.56 4.15
C ILE A 16 7.01 -25.72 3.54
N LYS A 17 8.05 -25.42 4.31
CA LYS A 17 9.43 -25.55 3.87
C LYS A 17 9.81 -27.02 3.62
N GLU A 18 9.50 -27.91 4.57
CA GLU A 18 9.86 -29.32 4.49
C GLU A 18 9.10 -30.09 3.41
N LYS A 19 7.78 -29.86 3.29
CA LYS A 19 6.93 -30.65 2.39
C LYS A 19 6.82 -30.08 1.00
N LEU A 20 6.90 -28.75 0.84
CA LEU A 20 6.66 -28.09 -0.42
C LEU A 20 7.88 -27.34 -0.94
N ASN A 21 8.93 -27.22 -0.14
CA ASN A 21 10.13 -26.42 -0.46
C ASN A 21 9.80 -24.98 -0.88
N LEU A 22 8.73 -24.40 -0.32
CA LEU A 22 8.30 -23.05 -0.61
C LEU A 22 8.86 -22.06 0.42
N PRO A 23 9.22 -20.85 0.02
CA PRO A 23 9.61 -19.81 0.93
C PRO A 23 8.40 -19.35 1.76
N PHE A 24 8.64 -19.09 3.04
CA PHE A 24 7.65 -18.56 3.97
C PHE A 24 8.18 -17.24 4.52
N ILE A 25 7.54 -16.15 4.17
CA ILE A 25 8.04 -14.80 4.38
C ILE A 25 7.17 -14.09 5.41
N HIS A 26 7.80 -13.37 6.34
CA HIS A 26 7.08 -12.45 7.20
C HIS A 26 6.42 -11.34 6.38
N SER A 27 5.13 -11.22 6.51
CA SER A 27 4.40 -10.09 5.95
C SER A 27 4.66 -8.83 6.78
N ARG A 28 4.42 -7.68 6.15
CA ARG A 28 4.32 -6.40 6.87
C ARG A 28 2.89 -6.27 7.37
N GLY A 29 2.67 -6.46 8.65
CA GLY A 29 1.34 -6.25 9.22
C GLY A 29 1.04 -4.78 9.47
N PHE A 30 -0.24 -4.49 9.51
CA PHE A 30 -0.73 -3.21 9.99
C PHE A 30 -0.77 -3.26 11.52
N GLY A 31 0.11 -2.52 12.17
CA GLY A 31 0.06 -2.36 13.61
C GLY A 31 -1.05 -1.40 14.03
N SER A 32 -1.82 -1.78 15.02
CA SER A 32 -2.65 -0.84 15.76
C SER A 32 -1.86 -0.27 16.94
N ASN A 33 -2.03 1.01 17.25
CA ASN A 33 -1.62 1.53 18.53
C ASN A 33 -2.68 1.18 19.58
N GLU A 34 -2.25 0.87 20.80
CA GLU A 34 -3.16 0.74 21.94
C GLU A 34 -3.90 2.05 22.20
N ASP A 35 -3.23 3.17 21.99
CA ASP A 35 -3.80 4.50 22.03
C ASP A 35 -4.42 4.86 20.68
N LYS A 36 -5.74 4.75 20.59
CA LYS A 36 -6.51 5.05 19.38
C LYS A 36 -6.43 6.51 18.94
N SER A 37 -5.94 7.40 19.78
CA SER A 37 -5.71 8.81 19.44
C SER A 37 -4.45 9.04 18.61
N LYS A 38 -3.58 8.04 18.52
CA LYS A 38 -2.31 8.13 17.79
C LYS A 38 -2.35 7.32 16.49
N TRP A 39 -1.72 7.87 15.48
CA TRP A 39 -1.54 7.15 14.23
C TRP A 39 -0.73 5.86 14.43
N PRO A 40 -1.09 4.78 13.74
CA PRO A 40 -0.36 3.52 13.83
C PRO A 40 1.13 3.71 13.53
N LYS A 41 2.00 3.06 14.28
CA LYS A 41 3.46 3.13 14.10
C LYS A 41 3.91 2.77 12.67
N TYR A 42 3.12 1.99 11.94
CA TYR A 42 3.40 1.54 10.58
C TYR A 42 2.76 2.43 9.50
N SER A 43 2.19 3.56 9.88
CA SER A 43 1.73 4.59 8.95
C SER A 43 2.83 5.62 8.69
N SER A 44 2.72 6.35 7.59
CA SER A 44 3.64 7.46 7.29
C SER A 44 3.63 8.50 8.40
N LEU A 45 2.45 8.87 8.92
CA LEU A 45 2.32 9.81 10.03
C LEU A 45 2.86 9.27 11.36
N GLY A 46 2.82 7.96 11.56
CA GLY A 46 3.37 7.31 12.76
C GLY A 46 4.88 7.09 12.71
N SER A 47 5.52 7.25 11.57
CA SER A 47 6.94 6.95 11.37
C SER A 47 7.66 8.05 10.59
N THR A 48 7.86 7.88 9.31
CA THR A 48 8.74 8.71 8.47
C THR A 48 8.27 10.15 8.34
N LEU A 49 6.99 10.39 8.17
CA LEU A 49 6.44 11.74 8.05
C LEU A 49 6.55 12.51 9.37
N LYS A 50 6.32 11.83 10.50
CA LYS A 50 6.49 12.40 11.82
C LYS A 50 7.92 12.96 12.00
N GLU A 51 8.92 12.19 11.59
CA GLU A 51 10.30 12.62 11.69
C GLU A 51 10.63 13.78 10.73
N ALA A 52 10.11 13.72 9.50
CA ALA A 52 10.30 14.79 8.53
C ALA A 52 9.70 16.13 9.01
N VAL A 53 8.52 16.09 9.62
CA VAL A 53 7.88 17.26 10.23
C VAL A 53 8.70 17.78 11.40
N ARG A 54 9.21 16.90 12.28
CA ARG A 54 10.08 17.27 13.41
C ARG A 54 11.34 18.00 12.96
N LEU A 55 11.87 17.64 11.81
CA LEU A 55 13.05 18.29 11.21
C LEU A 55 12.74 19.67 10.58
N GLY A 56 11.48 20.08 10.54
CA GLY A 56 11.06 21.36 9.96
C GLY A 56 11.29 21.45 8.44
N LYS A 57 11.37 20.30 7.74
CA LYS A 57 11.62 20.24 6.29
C LYS A 57 10.37 19.93 5.47
N VAL A 58 9.24 19.73 6.13
CA VAL A 58 7.98 19.37 5.52
C VAL A 58 6.87 20.27 6.05
N GLU A 59 6.10 20.82 5.14
CA GLU A 59 4.83 21.47 5.41
C GLU A 59 3.70 20.55 4.94
N ILE A 60 2.67 20.40 5.78
CA ILE A 60 1.50 19.58 5.48
C ILE A 60 0.31 20.51 5.29
N LEU A 61 -0.23 20.54 4.09
CA LEU A 61 -1.49 21.22 3.78
C LEU A 61 -2.65 20.24 3.98
N SER A 62 -3.24 20.21 5.19
CA SER A 62 -4.45 19.44 5.45
C SER A 62 -5.67 20.10 4.80
N ASP A 63 -6.74 19.32 4.63
CA ASP A 63 -8.01 19.78 4.07
C ASP A 63 -7.93 20.38 2.66
N HIS A 64 -6.90 20.03 1.92
CA HIS A 64 -6.75 20.39 0.52
C HIS A 64 -6.82 19.15 -0.38
N VAL A 65 -7.47 19.32 -1.52
CA VAL A 65 -7.55 18.30 -2.57
C VAL A 65 -6.79 18.78 -3.78
N VAL A 66 -5.91 17.94 -4.30
CA VAL A 66 -5.26 18.20 -5.58
C VAL A 66 -6.30 18.05 -6.70
N ASP A 67 -6.53 19.12 -7.41
CA ASP A 67 -7.47 19.17 -8.53
C ASP A 67 -6.78 18.73 -9.83
N LYS A 68 -5.72 19.40 -10.19
CA LYS A 68 -5.00 19.21 -11.46
C LYS A 68 -3.55 19.69 -11.40
N LEU A 69 -2.78 19.29 -12.40
CA LEU A 69 -1.46 19.82 -12.71
C LEU A 69 -1.58 20.94 -13.76
N MET A 70 -0.68 21.90 -13.68
CA MET A 70 -0.50 22.91 -14.73
C MET A 70 0.85 22.67 -15.41
N LEU A 71 0.84 22.69 -16.73
CA LEU A 71 2.04 22.56 -17.54
C LEU A 71 2.71 23.92 -17.73
N ASN A 72 4.01 23.92 -17.96
CA ASN A 72 4.74 25.11 -18.37
C ASN A 72 4.24 25.60 -19.75
N LYS A 73 4.66 26.80 -20.14
CA LYS A 73 4.23 27.42 -21.43
C LYS A 73 4.51 26.54 -22.65
N ASN A 74 5.60 25.80 -22.62
CA ASN A 74 5.99 24.91 -23.72
C ASN A 74 5.31 23.54 -23.63
N ARG A 75 4.56 23.26 -22.55
CA ARG A 75 3.89 21.98 -22.28
C ARG A 75 4.82 20.77 -22.17
N GLU A 76 6.05 20.98 -21.75
CA GLU A 76 7.07 19.94 -21.67
C GLU A 76 7.10 19.24 -20.30
N PHE A 77 6.70 19.96 -19.25
CA PHE A 77 6.69 19.44 -17.88
C PHE A 77 5.62 20.12 -17.02
N ALA A 78 5.24 19.44 -15.93
CA ALA A 78 4.36 20.01 -14.92
C ALA A 78 5.13 21.06 -14.09
N GLU A 79 4.61 22.28 -14.04
CA GLU A 79 5.20 23.42 -13.33
C GLU A 79 4.58 23.59 -11.94
N SER A 80 3.30 23.27 -11.81
CA SER A 80 2.55 23.50 -10.57
C SER A 80 1.40 22.51 -10.39
N VAL A 81 0.84 22.51 -9.18
CA VAL A 81 -0.41 21.84 -8.86
C VAL A 81 -1.45 22.85 -8.41
N VAL A 82 -2.68 22.67 -8.83
CA VAL A 82 -3.83 23.40 -8.30
C VAL A 82 -4.45 22.57 -7.20
N VAL A 83 -4.56 23.14 -6.01
CA VAL A 83 -5.22 22.54 -4.86
C VAL A 83 -6.46 23.32 -4.48
N VAL A 84 -7.47 22.63 -3.97
CA VAL A 84 -8.74 23.23 -3.52
C VAL A 84 -8.88 22.98 -2.03
N ASN A 85 -9.08 24.06 -1.29
CA ASN A 85 -9.41 23.97 0.13
C ASN A 85 -10.85 23.48 0.28
N LYS A 86 -11.05 22.39 1.04
CA LYS A 86 -12.37 21.79 1.25
C LYS A 86 -13.33 22.67 2.02
N SER A 87 -12.82 23.54 2.88
CA SER A 87 -13.63 24.32 3.80
C SER A 87 -14.28 25.53 3.14
N ASN A 88 -13.56 26.20 2.21
CA ASN A 88 -13.99 27.43 1.58
C ASN A 88 -14.03 27.39 0.04
N GLY A 89 -13.58 26.29 -0.56
CA GLY A 89 -13.52 26.16 -2.02
C GLY A 89 -12.42 26.96 -2.70
N GLU A 90 -11.57 27.64 -1.94
CA GLU A 90 -10.49 28.44 -2.49
C GLU A 90 -9.49 27.57 -3.25
N ARG A 91 -9.07 28.09 -4.41
CA ARG A 91 -8.08 27.43 -5.27
C ARG A 91 -6.73 28.12 -5.13
N VAL A 92 -5.70 27.35 -4.85
CA VAL A 92 -4.33 27.82 -4.72
C VAL A 92 -3.44 27.06 -5.67
N GLU A 93 -2.58 27.78 -6.37
CA GLU A 93 -1.57 27.19 -7.25
C GLU A 93 -0.22 27.12 -6.52
N LEU A 94 0.33 25.91 -6.43
CA LEU A 94 1.61 25.64 -5.76
C LEU A 94 2.64 25.23 -6.81
N LYS A 95 3.69 26.02 -6.95
CA LYS A 95 4.81 25.76 -7.87
C LYS A 95 5.87 24.87 -7.24
N SER A 96 6.42 23.95 -8.03
CA SER A 96 7.50 23.06 -7.56
C SER A 96 8.38 22.61 -8.71
N LYS A 97 9.65 22.35 -8.41
CA LYS A 97 10.60 21.76 -9.36
C LYS A 97 10.34 20.27 -9.62
N LEU A 98 9.71 19.58 -8.68
CA LEU A 98 9.35 18.15 -8.76
C LEU A 98 8.00 17.94 -8.11
N ILE A 99 7.12 17.24 -8.81
CA ILE A 99 5.80 16.87 -8.32
C ILE A 99 5.71 15.36 -8.27
N ILE A 100 5.36 14.82 -7.10
CA ILE A 100 5.20 13.37 -6.89
C ILE A 100 3.75 13.09 -6.51
N LEU A 101 3.03 12.36 -7.35
CA LEU A 101 1.66 11.98 -7.10
C LEU A 101 1.60 10.64 -6.35
N CYS A 102 1.16 10.69 -5.10
CA CYS A 102 0.99 9.52 -4.23
C CYS A 102 -0.47 9.35 -3.76
N SER A 103 -1.42 9.74 -4.60
CA SER A 103 -2.85 9.81 -4.27
C SER A 103 -3.65 8.54 -4.56
N SER A 104 -3.00 7.38 -4.63
CA SER A 104 -3.55 6.11 -5.13
C SER A 104 -3.79 6.09 -6.64
N THR A 105 -3.95 4.90 -7.20
CA THR A 105 -4.07 4.71 -8.65
C THR A 105 -5.22 5.50 -9.25
N ILE A 106 -6.43 5.33 -8.72
CA ILE A 106 -7.64 5.98 -9.26
C ILE A 106 -7.55 7.51 -9.15
N GLN A 107 -7.12 8.03 -8.00
CA GLN A 107 -7.03 9.49 -7.81
C GLN A 107 -5.90 10.09 -8.65
N THR A 108 -4.80 9.38 -8.83
CA THR A 108 -3.72 9.83 -9.73
C THR A 108 -4.22 9.93 -11.17
N ILE A 109 -4.96 8.91 -11.65
CA ILE A 109 -5.59 8.93 -12.98
C ILE A 109 -6.55 10.12 -13.11
N ARG A 110 -7.40 10.36 -12.10
CA ARG A 110 -8.32 11.51 -12.09
C ARG A 110 -7.57 12.84 -12.20
N ILE A 111 -6.52 13.04 -11.43
CA ILE A 111 -5.70 14.26 -11.48
C ILE A 111 -5.13 14.45 -12.88
N LEU A 112 -4.58 13.39 -13.48
CA LEU A 112 -3.97 13.46 -14.80
C LEU A 112 -5.00 13.75 -15.89
N LEU A 113 -6.17 13.11 -15.87
CA LEU A 113 -7.26 13.38 -16.81
C LEU A 113 -7.78 14.83 -16.68
N SER A 114 -8.02 15.31 -15.47
CA SER A 114 -8.40 16.72 -15.24
C SER A 114 -7.32 17.70 -15.69
N SER A 115 -6.06 17.31 -15.61
CA SER A 115 -4.93 18.13 -16.07
C SER A 115 -4.88 18.20 -17.58
N GLU A 116 -5.16 17.11 -18.26
CA GLU A 116 -5.20 17.04 -19.74
C GLU A 116 -6.28 17.96 -20.30
N GLU A 117 -7.50 17.85 -19.77
CA GLU A 117 -8.61 18.70 -20.16
C GLU A 117 -8.31 20.20 -19.94
N SER A 118 -7.83 20.53 -18.74
CA SER A 118 -7.54 21.91 -18.32
C SER A 118 -6.42 22.58 -19.10
N ASN A 119 -5.43 21.83 -19.55
CA ASN A 119 -4.32 22.33 -20.34
C ASN A 119 -4.60 22.25 -21.85
N ASN A 120 -5.75 21.72 -22.24
CA ASN A 120 -6.13 21.49 -23.65
C ASN A 120 -5.01 20.78 -24.43
N THR A 121 -4.50 19.70 -23.86
CA THR A 121 -3.29 19.04 -24.34
C THR A 121 -3.52 18.06 -25.48
N ASN A 122 -4.78 17.63 -25.69
CA ASN A 122 -5.16 16.66 -26.73
C ASN A 122 -4.28 15.41 -26.72
N GLY A 123 -4.07 14.83 -25.54
CA GLY A 123 -3.22 13.65 -25.35
C GLY A 123 -1.73 13.95 -25.17
N LEU A 124 -1.34 15.20 -24.93
CA LEU A 124 0.06 15.55 -24.68
C LEU A 124 0.60 14.95 -23.36
N ILE A 125 -0.27 14.81 -22.36
CA ILE A 125 0.10 14.13 -21.09
C ILE A 125 0.16 12.62 -21.30
N ASP A 126 -0.69 12.08 -22.16
CA ASP A 126 -0.72 10.68 -22.53
C ASP A 126 -0.81 10.48 -24.04
N PRO A 127 0.29 10.61 -24.77
CA PRO A 127 0.31 10.39 -26.22
C PRO A 127 -0.15 8.98 -26.63
N SER A 128 -0.02 7.99 -25.74
CA SER A 128 -0.47 6.61 -25.98
C SER A 128 -1.97 6.41 -25.85
N GLN A 129 -2.69 7.39 -25.27
CA GLN A 129 -4.12 7.32 -24.93
C GLN A 129 -4.50 6.10 -24.06
N ALA A 130 -3.54 5.60 -23.28
CA ALA A 130 -3.72 4.46 -22.39
C ALA A 130 -4.17 4.85 -20.97
N LEU A 131 -4.09 6.14 -20.63
CA LEU A 131 -4.43 6.65 -19.31
C LEU A 131 -5.88 6.30 -18.93
N GLY A 132 -6.04 5.62 -17.82
CA GLY A 132 -7.35 5.18 -17.31
C GLY A 132 -7.97 4.00 -18.03
N ARG A 133 -7.36 3.46 -19.10
CA ARG A 133 -7.94 2.37 -19.89
C ARG A 133 -7.52 0.96 -19.46
N ASN A 134 -6.39 0.83 -18.79
CA ASN A 134 -5.80 -0.47 -18.44
C ASN A 134 -5.67 -0.64 -16.93
N LEU A 135 -6.65 -0.16 -16.18
CA LEU A 135 -6.69 -0.37 -14.73
C LEU A 135 -6.91 -1.84 -14.44
N MET A 136 -5.98 -2.42 -13.70
CA MET A 136 -6.05 -3.81 -13.24
C MET A 136 -5.88 -3.85 -11.72
N ASP A 137 -6.58 -4.78 -11.10
CA ASP A 137 -6.44 -5.06 -9.69
C ASP A 137 -6.12 -6.55 -9.47
N HIS A 138 -5.82 -6.91 -8.23
CA HIS A 138 -5.58 -8.29 -7.86
C HIS A 138 -6.84 -9.14 -8.00
N VAL A 139 -6.69 -10.30 -8.63
CA VAL A 139 -7.70 -11.35 -8.49
C VAL A 139 -7.39 -12.12 -7.23
N SER A 140 -8.24 -12.02 -6.23
CA SER A 140 -8.04 -12.68 -4.94
C SER A 140 -9.29 -13.44 -4.50
N THR A 141 -9.06 -14.55 -3.81
CA THR A 141 -10.11 -15.28 -3.09
C THR A 141 -9.72 -15.37 -1.63
N CYS A 142 -10.68 -15.19 -0.74
CA CYS A 142 -10.47 -15.38 0.68
C CYS A 142 -11.13 -16.68 1.14
N ARG A 143 -10.43 -17.43 1.99
CA ARG A 143 -10.94 -18.64 2.61
C ARG A 143 -10.67 -18.59 4.10
N PHE A 144 -11.71 -18.87 4.86
CA PHE A 144 -11.63 -19.05 6.31
C PHE A 144 -11.91 -20.52 6.63
N PHE A 145 -11.07 -21.10 7.45
CA PHE A 145 -11.29 -22.46 7.91
C PHE A 145 -10.80 -22.61 9.34
N THR A 146 -11.40 -23.53 10.07
CA THR A 146 -10.99 -23.89 11.41
C THR A 146 -10.24 -25.21 11.36
N VAL A 147 -9.15 -25.30 12.11
CA VAL A 147 -8.45 -26.56 12.31
C VAL A 147 -8.60 -26.99 13.77
N PRO A 148 -8.67 -28.28 14.07
CA PRO A 148 -8.66 -28.75 15.45
C PRO A 148 -7.42 -28.26 16.18
N ILE A 149 -7.60 -27.72 17.37
CA ILE A 149 -6.49 -27.28 18.21
C ILE A 149 -5.76 -28.53 18.72
N ASP A 150 -4.48 -28.62 18.42
CA ASP A 150 -3.61 -29.61 19.06
C ASP A 150 -3.54 -29.29 20.55
N LYS A 151 -4.02 -30.21 21.40
CA LYS A 151 -4.01 -30.03 22.86
C LYS A 151 -2.61 -29.84 23.44
N LYS A 152 -1.58 -30.13 22.66
CA LYS A 152 -0.17 -29.88 23.02
C LYS A 152 0.23 -28.42 22.82
N LEU A 153 -0.49 -27.67 22.07
CA LEU A 153 -0.29 -26.24 21.90
C LEU A 153 -0.99 -25.47 23.02
N LYS A 154 -0.53 -25.64 24.25
CA LYS A 154 -1.15 -25.11 25.47
C LYS A 154 -1.16 -23.58 25.58
N ASN A 155 -0.43 -22.86 24.74
CA ASN A 155 -0.29 -21.40 24.81
C ASN A 155 -1.22 -20.64 23.87
N TYR A 156 -2.20 -21.29 23.26
CA TYR A 156 -3.15 -20.64 22.36
C TYR A 156 -4.04 -19.59 23.03
N SER A 157 -4.24 -19.71 24.33
CA SER A 157 -5.15 -18.82 25.09
C SER A 157 -4.46 -17.55 25.60
N ASN A 158 -3.15 -17.44 25.54
CA ASN A 158 -2.43 -16.23 25.95
C ASN A 158 -2.38 -15.16 24.85
N ARG A 159 -3.49 -15.00 24.11
CA ARG A 159 -3.76 -13.78 23.32
C ARG A 159 -3.87 -12.51 24.17
N ASN A 160 -3.68 -12.60 25.46
CA ASN A 160 -3.47 -11.46 26.35
C ASN A 160 -2.12 -10.76 26.14
N ASN A 161 -1.30 -11.26 25.22
CA ASN A 161 -0.16 -10.48 24.76
C ASN A 161 -0.69 -9.36 23.85
N LYS A 162 -1.00 -8.23 24.44
CA LYS A 162 -1.52 -6.99 23.81
C LYS A 162 -0.65 -6.47 22.67
N ASN A 163 0.49 -7.08 22.43
CA ASN A 163 1.43 -6.78 21.35
C ASN A 163 1.24 -7.66 20.11
N LEU A 164 0.38 -8.68 20.14
CA LEU A 164 0.05 -9.45 18.94
C LEU A 164 -0.94 -8.66 18.11
N LEU A 165 -0.41 -8.11 17.06
CA LEU A 165 -1.18 -7.46 16.01
C LEU A 165 -2.09 -8.48 15.35
N THR A 166 -3.35 -8.46 15.75
CA THR A 166 -4.41 -9.23 15.11
C THR A 166 -4.74 -8.60 13.76
N GLY A 167 -3.79 -8.64 12.84
CA GLY A 167 -4.01 -8.22 11.47
C GLY A 167 -4.06 -9.44 10.58
N ALA A 168 -4.99 -9.49 9.63
CA ALA A 168 -4.91 -10.45 8.56
C ALA A 168 -3.54 -10.31 7.88
N GLY A 169 -2.81 -11.42 7.73
CA GLY A 169 -1.61 -11.43 6.93
C GLY A 169 -0.28 -11.28 7.67
N SER A 170 -0.02 -12.14 8.62
CA SER A 170 1.30 -12.24 9.26
C SER A 170 2.36 -12.88 8.37
N PHE A 171 1.94 -13.71 7.40
CA PHE A 171 2.84 -14.39 6.48
C PHE A 171 2.43 -14.24 5.01
N PHE A 172 3.40 -14.47 4.13
CA PHE A 172 3.23 -14.54 2.70
C PHE A 172 4.04 -15.71 2.12
N ILE A 173 3.41 -16.51 1.27
CA ILE A 173 4.04 -17.63 0.55
C ILE A 173 3.98 -17.27 -0.94
N PRO A 174 5.10 -16.86 -1.57
CA PRO A 174 5.15 -16.62 -3.00
C PRO A 174 5.19 -17.94 -3.77
N ILE A 175 4.44 -18.03 -4.86
CA ILE A 175 4.37 -19.21 -5.72
C ILE A 175 4.59 -18.79 -7.17
N GLY A 176 5.45 -19.50 -7.88
CA GLY A 176 5.68 -19.33 -9.31
C GLY A 176 6.68 -18.25 -9.71
N ARG A 177 7.08 -17.35 -8.83
CA ARG A 177 8.11 -16.35 -9.14
C ARG A 177 9.52 -16.91 -8.81
N GLY A 178 10.29 -17.24 -9.85
CA GLY A 178 11.66 -17.74 -9.69
C GLY A 178 11.76 -19.22 -9.33
N GLN A 179 10.67 -19.95 -9.36
CA GLN A 179 10.63 -21.40 -9.24
C GLN A 179 10.42 -22.00 -10.61
N SER A 180 11.27 -22.93 -11.00
CA SER A 180 11.36 -23.72 -12.22
C SER A 180 10.42 -23.39 -13.40
N SER A 181 10.96 -23.56 -14.60
CA SER A 181 10.31 -23.45 -15.92
C SER A 181 9.09 -24.36 -16.18
N GLU A 182 8.59 -25.05 -15.17
CA GLU A 182 7.48 -26.01 -15.27
C GLU A 182 6.09 -25.42 -14.94
N ASN A 183 6.02 -24.13 -14.60
CA ASN A 183 4.74 -23.52 -14.29
C ASN A 183 3.97 -23.21 -15.58
N ASN A 184 2.80 -23.82 -15.75
CA ASN A 184 1.88 -23.61 -16.88
C ASN A 184 1.14 -22.26 -16.81
N PHE A 185 1.64 -21.26 -16.08
CA PHE A 185 1.04 -19.94 -15.97
C PHE A 185 2.09 -18.83 -16.04
N ILE A 186 1.68 -17.70 -16.60
CA ILE A 186 2.51 -16.51 -16.70
C ILE A 186 2.38 -15.67 -15.42
N GLY A 187 3.52 -15.30 -14.85
CA GLY A 187 3.56 -14.51 -13.63
C GLY A 187 3.70 -15.37 -12.37
N GLY A 188 2.98 -15.04 -11.35
CA GLY A 188 2.99 -15.75 -10.08
C GLY A 188 1.78 -15.36 -9.24
N TYR A 189 1.56 -16.10 -8.19
CA TYR A 189 0.57 -15.77 -7.17
C TYR A 189 1.17 -15.94 -5.77
N GLY A 190 0.46 -15.52 -4.77
CA GLY A 190 0.89 -15.70 -3.41
C GLY A 190 -0.27 -16.02 -2.49
N ILE A 191 0.03 -16.71 -1.43
CA ILE A 191 -0.89 -16.97 -0.33
C ILE A 191 -0.52 -16.04 0.80
N TRP A 192 -1.47 -15.19 1.19
CA TRP A 192 -1.32 -14.27 2.30
C TRP A 192 -2.27 -14.69 3.41
N GLY A 193 -1.76 -14.90 4.59
CA GLY A 193 -2.56 -15.43 5.68
C GLY A 193 -2.03 -15.11 7.06
N GLY A 194 -2.78 -15.56 8.05
CA GLY A 194 -2.44 -15.52 9.47
C GLY A 194 -3.17 -16.63 10.20
N ILE A 195 -2.58 -17.12 11.28
CA ILE A 195 -3.11 -18.20 12.12
C ILE A 195 -3.28 -17.69 13.55
#